data_ac0570a8ac2f3ba98e928e77bcad5d99
#
_entry.id   ac0570a8ac2f3ba98e928e77bcad5d99
#
_cell.length_a   1.000
_cell.length_b   1.000
_cell.length_c   1.000
_cell.angle_alpha   90.00
_cell.angle_beta   90.00
_cell.angle_gamma   90.00
#
_symmetry.space_group_name_H-M   'P 1'
#
loop_
_entity.id
_entity.type
_entity.pdbx_description
1 polymer ?
#
loop_
_entity_poly.entity_id
_entity_poly.type
_entity_poly.pdbx_seq_one_letter_code
_entity_poly.pdbx_strand_id
1 'polypeptide(L)'
;MARPLRIEYPGALYHVTSRGNARNDIYRDDRDRINFLDILTEIVKRYNWLCHAYCLMNNHYHLIIETPEANLSSGMRQLNGIYTQRFNMRHELVGHLFQGRYKAVLVDKDSYLLELCRYVVLNPVRANLVELPEHWQWSSYRPTAEMSKALELLTVDWLLSLFGTDKKMAQQQYREFVRAGIDKKPPWDELEEQVLLGSKDFVEQFKDMLKEKENFKEIPRHQRYANRPGIKEIFVDDGNFTKAKRNEKIYEAHIKYGYTLKEVADYLGLHYATVSKVVRRLLESGPDPQ
;
A
#
# COMPACT_ATOMS: atom_id res chain seq x y z
N MET A 1 -5.28 -13.29 -12.71
CA MET A 1 -4.97 -11.94 -12.13
C MET A 1 -3.49 -11.90 -11.82
N ALA A 2 -2.82 -10.85 -12.28
CA ALA A 2 -1.40 -10.64 -12.01
C ALA A 2 -1.14 -10.51 -10.50
N ARG A 3 -0.03 -11.08 -10.03
CA ARG A 3 0.32 -11.13 -8.60
C ARG A 3 1.10 -9.88 -8.22
N PRO A 4 0.66 -9.06 -7.21
CA PRO A 4 1.45 -7.94 -6.71
C PRO A 4 2.84 -8.39 -6.27
N LEU A 5 3.82 -7.56 -6.57
CA LEU A 5 5.18 -7.76 -6.10
C LEU A 5 5.20 -7.74 -4.57
N ARG A 6 5.95 -8.64 -3.96
CA ARG A 6 6.19 -8.68 -2.52
C ARG A 6 7.68 -8.76 -2.26
N ILE A 7 8.18 -7.70 -1.68
CA ILE A 7 9.55 -7.63 -1.19
C ILE A 7 9.47 -7.95 0.29
N GLU A 8 10.13 -9.01 0.73
CA GLU A 8 10.18 -9.43 2.13
C GLU A 8 11.65 -9.57 2.56
N TYR A 9 12.03 -8.90 3.64
CA TYR A 9 13.34 -9.00 4.27
C TYR A 9 13.22 -8.78 5.78
N PRO A 10 14.19 -9.23 6.57
CA PRO A 10 14.20 -9.02 8.03
C PRO A 10 14.22 -7.54 8.40
N GLY A 11 13.34 -7.11 9.30
CA GLY A 11 13.21 -5.71 9.73
C GLY A 11 12.38 -4.83 8.80
N ALA A 12 11.74 -5.40 7.76
CA ALA A 12 10.92 -4.64 6.84
C ALA A 12 9.65 -4.09 7.49
N LEU A 13 9.34 -2.82 7.22
CA LEU A 13 8.10 -2.16 7.63
C LEU A 13 7.10 -2.12 6.49
N TYR A 14 5.86 -2.45 6.77
CA TYR A 14 4.79 -2.48 5.76
C TYR A 14 3.55 -1.74 6.22
N HIS A 15 2.95 -0.99 5.30
CA HIS A 15 1.54 -0.66 5.38
C HIS A 15 0.71 -1.72 4.67
N VAL A 16 -0.08 -2.46 5.43
CA VAL A 16 -0.87 -3.58 4.95
C VAL A 16 -2.36 -3.24 4.92
N THR A 17 -3.03 -3.56 3.82
CA THR A 17 -4.47 -3.38 3.69
C THR A 17 -5.13 -4.60 3.05
N SER A 18 -6.35 -4.90 3.45
CA SER A 18 -7.22 -5.84 2.75
C SER A 18 -8.66 -5.35 2.79
N ARG A 19 -9.37 -5.50 1.67
CA ARG A 19 -10.72 -4.97 1.49
C ARG A 19 -11.70 -6.09 1.19
N GLY A 20 -12.92 -5.93 1.65
CA GLY A 20 -14.02 -6.84 1.38
C GLY A 20 -14.34 -6.99 -0.11
N ASN A 21 -14.77 -8.19 -0.49
CA ASN A 21 -15.21 -8.48 -1.85
C ASN A 21 -16.39 -7.58 -2.23
N ALA A 22 -16.37 -7.06 -3.46
CA ALA A 22 -17.34 -6.07 -3.94
C ALA A 22 -17.51 -4.84 -3.02
N ARG A 23 -16.50 -4.53 -2.19
CA ARG A 23 -16.49 -3.48 -1.15
C ARG A 23 -17.50 -3.72 -0.01
N ASN A 24 -18.00 -4.94 0.14
CA ASN A 24 -18.88 -5.31 1.24
C ASN A 24 -18.15 -5.21 2.58
N ASP A 25 -18.93 -5.05 3.64
CA ASP A 25 -18.42 -5.01 5.00
C ASP A 25 -17.77 -6.34 5.39
N ILE A 26 -16.61 -6.24 6.03
CA ILE A 26 -15.87 -7.37 6.59
C ILE A 26 -16.09 -7.50 8.12
N TYR A 27 -16.79 -6.55 8.70
CA TYR A 27 -17.24 -6.55 10.08
C TYR A 27 -18.71 -6.14 10.10
N ARG A 28 -19.60 -7.03 10.52
CA ARG A 28 -21.04 -6.73 10.67
C ARG A 28 -21.36 -6.10 12.00
N ASP A 29 -20.56 -6.41 13.03
CA ASP A 29 -20.70 -5.90 14.37
C ASP A 29 -19.36 -5.85 15.13
N ASP A 30 -19.42 -5.46 16.40
CA ASP A 30 -18.24 -5.35 17.26
C ASP A 30 -17.61 -6.70 17.58
N ARG A 31 -18.40 -7.78 17.61
CA ARG A 31 -17.88 -9.12 17.84
C ARG A 31 -16.97 -9.60 16.71
N ASP A 32 -17.25 -9.21 15.46
CA ASP A 32 -16.39 -9.49 14.34
C ASP A 32 -15.06 -8.76 14.46
N ARG A 33 -15.08 -7.49 14.88
CA ARG A 33 -13.86 -6.69 15.10
C ARG A 33 -13.02 -7.23 16.25
N ILE A 34 -13.65 -7.63 17.35
CA ILE A 34 -12.96 -8.29 18.47
C ILE A 34 -12.30 -9.57 18.00
N ASN A 35 -13.03 -10.43 17.29
CA ASN A 35 -12.50 -11.68 16.76
C ASN A 35 -11.32 -11.45 15.79
N PHE A 36 -11.38 -10.40 14.97
CA PHE A 36 -10.24 -10.03 14.10
C PHE A 36 -9.01 -9.63 14.93
N LEU A 37 -9.19 -8.80 15.96
CA LEU A 37 -8.10 -8.36 16.83
C LEU A 37 -7.49 -9.51 17.65
N ASP A 38 -8.30 -10.46 18.09
CA ASP A 38 -7.83 -11.67 18.78
C ASP A 38 -6.95 -12.51 17.85
N ILE A 39 -7.42 -12.76 16.61
CA ILE A 39 -6.61 -13.47 15.61
C ILE A 39 -5.33 -12.69 15.29
N LEU A 40 -5.41 -11.37 15.11
CA LEU A 40 -4.23 -10.54 14.84
C LEU A 40 -3.22 -10.64 15.99
N THR A 41 -3.69 -10.66 17.25
CA THR A 41 -2.83 -10.83 18.43
C THR A 41 -2.08 -12.18 18.39
N GLU A 42 -2.79 -13.26 18.06
CA GLU A 42 -2.18 -14.58 17.89
C GLU A 42 -1.13 -14.60 16.76
N ILE A 43 -1.43 -13.95 15.64
CA ILE A 43 -0.53 -13.86 14.48
C ILE A 43 0.72 -13.03 14.80
N VAL A 44 0.56 -11.87 15.45
CA VAL A 44 1.67 -11.01 15.88
C VAL A 44 2.63 -11.80 16.77
N LYS A 45 2.12 -12.53 17.77
CA LYS A 45 2.93 -13.40 18.63
C LYS A 45 3.62 -14.53 17.86
N ARG A 46 2.86 -15.23 17.01
CA ARG A 46 3.36 -16.42 16.29
C ARG A 46 4.46 -16.10 15.29
N TYR A 47 4.35 -14.97 14.60
CA TYR A 47 5.28 -14.56 13.55
C TYR A 47 6.29 -13.51 14.03
N ASN A 48 6.33 -13.24 15.33
CA ASN A 48 7.21 -12.25 15.96
C ASN A 48 7.11 -10.88 15.28
N TRP A 49 5.88 -10.43 14.96
CA TRP A 49 5.66 -9.14 14.34
C TRP A 49 5.63 -8.01 15.38
N LEU A 50 5.96 -6.80 14.94
CA LEU A 50 5.73 -5.57 15.68
C LEU A 50 4.58 -4.82 14.99
N CYS A 51 3.47 -4.63 15.71
CA CYS A 51 2.33 -3.88 15.21
C CYS A 51 2.37 -2.46 15.78
N HIS A 52 2.69 -1.48 14.93
CA HIS A 52 2.83 -0.08 15.34
C HIS A 52 1.50 0.68 15.32
N ALA A 53 0.62 0.36 14.38
CA ALA A 53 -0.72 0.93 14.30
C ALA A 53 -1.69 0.00 13.58
N TYR A 54 -2.99 0.15 13.90
CA TYR A 54 -4.07 -0.46 13.15
C TYR A 54 -5.30 0.46 13.08
N CYS A 55 -6.13 0.24 12.08
CA CYS A 55 -7.47 0.80 11.97
C CYS A 55 -8.39 -0.17 11.23
N LEU A 56 -9.48 -0.57 11.89
CA LEU A 56 -10.52 -1.42 11.32
C LEU A 56 -11.66 -0.53 10.84
N MET A 57 -11.75 -0.36 9.52
CA MET A 57 -12.87 0.30 8.86
C MET A 57 -14.01 -0.72 8.66
N ASN A 58 -15.17 -0.30 8.18
CA ASN A 58 -16.27 -1.26 7.99
C ASN A 58 -15.94 -2.37 6.98
N ASN A 59 -15.39 -1.99 5.83
CA ASN A 59 -15.16 -2.90 4.71
C ASN A 59 -13.69 -3.16 4.38
N HIS A 60 -12.75 -2.69 5.20
CA HIS A 60 -11.31 -2.91 5.05
C HIS A 60 -10.58 -2.61 6.35
N TYR A 61 -9.31 -2.99 6.40
CA TYR A 61 -8.43 -2.62 7.50
C TYR A 61 -7.11 -2.06 7.01
N HIS A 62 -6.44 -1.31 7.88
CA HIS A 62 -5.08 -0.84 7.74
C HIS A 62 -4.25 -1.34 8.92
N LEU A 63 -3.06 -1.88 8.63
CA LEU A 63 -2.08 -2.29 9.64
C LEU A 63 -0.73 -1.69 9.29
N ILE A 64 0.04 -1.26 10.28
CA ILE A 64 1.46 -0.95 10.17
C ILE A 64 2.21 -2.05 10.89
N ILE A 65 2.84 -2.92 10.11
CA ILE A 65 3.53 -4.13 10.60
C ILE A 65 5.00 -4.07 10.24
N GLU A 66 5.85 -4.26 11.22
CA GLU A 66 7.26 -4.56 11.02
C GLU A 66 7.48 -6.05 11.23
N THR A 67 8.27 -6.67 10.35
CA THR A 67 8.57 -8.08 10.40
C THR A 67 10.06 -8.28 10.70
N PRO A 68 10.46 -8.55 11.96
CA PRO A 68 11.85 -8.90 12.29
C PRO A 68 12.39 -10.06 11.46
N GLU A 69 11.50 -10.93 10.99
CA GLU A 69 11.77 -12.01 10.06
C GLU A 69 11.00 -11.78 8.75
N ALA A 70 11.54 -12.25 7.61
CA ALA A 70 10.90 -12.09 6.29
C ALA A 70 9.69 -13.02 6.11
N ASN A 71 8.61 -12.82 6.85
CA ASN A 71 7.49 -13.77 6.97
C ASN A 71 6.09 -13.14 6.80
N LEU A 72 5.99 -11.93 6.24
CA LEU A 72 4.72 -11.22 6.08
C LEU A 72 3.67 -12.05 5.33
N SER A 73 4.06 -12.67 4.21
CA SER A 73 3.14 -13.45 3.38
C SER A 73 2.53 -14.64 4.12
N SER A 74 3.32 -15.30 4.96
CA SER A 74 2.87 -16.43 5.76
C SER A 74 1.85 -16.01 6.82
N GLY A 75 2.17 -14.95 7.58
CA GLY A 75 1.27 -14.44 8.61
C GLY A 75 -0.02 -13.86 8.04
N MET A 76 0.06 -13.09 6.94
CA MET A 76 -1.11 -12.53 6.29
C MET A 76 -2.04 -13.58 5.67
N ARG A 77 -1.47 -14.66 5.10
CA ARG A 77 -2.27 -15.79 4.63
C ARG A 77 -3.07 -16.41 5.78
N GLN A 78 -2.43 -16.54 6.94
CA GLN A 78 -3.06 -17.14 8.10
C GLN A 78 -4.11 -16.20 8.71
N LEU A 79 -3.80 -14.91 8.90
CA LEU A 79 -4.73 -13.89 9.40
C LEU A 79 -6.02 -13.87 8.58
N ASN A 80 -5.90 -13.62 7.27
CA ASN A 80 -7.07 -13.51 6.39
C ASN A 80 -7.81 -14.84 6.24
N GLY A 81 -7.10 -15.96 6.24
CA GLY A 81 -7.69 -17.30 6.14
C GLY A 81 -8.53 -17.64 7.36
N ILE A 82 -7.97 -17.54 8.56
CA ILE A 82 -8.68 -17.84 9.82
C ILE A 82 -9.86 -16.89 10.00
N TYR A 83 -9.64 -15.59 9.76
CA TYR A 83 -10.73 -14.63 9.91
C TYR A 83 -11.88 -14.91 8.93
N THR A 84 -11.59 -15.18 7.65
CA THR A 84 -12.61 -15.54 6.64
C THR A 84 -13.42 -16.77 7.09
N GLN A 85 -12.74 -17.82 7.59
CA GLN A 85 -13.42 -19.03 8.04
C GLN A 85 -14.34 -18.72 9.24
N ARG A 86 -13.85 -18.00 10.26
CA ARG A 86 -14.65 -17.65 11.44
C ARG A 86 -15.81 -16.72 11.10
N PHE A 87 -15.59 -15.72 10.21
CA PHE A 87 -16.64 -14.82 9.75
C PHE A 87 -17.73 -15.57 8.98
N ASN A 88 -17.34 -16.39 8.00
CA ASN A 88 -18.28 -17.17 7.18
C ASN A 88 -19.08 -18.15 8.05
N MET A 89 -18.42 -18.85 8.97
CA MET A 89 -19.11 -19.79 9.90
C MET A 89 -20.12 -19.04 10.78
N ARG A 90 -19.76 -17.87 11.33
CA ARG A 90 -20.63 -17.08 12.19
C ARG A 90 -21.85 -16.52 11.46
N HIS A 91 -21.69 -16.15 10.20
CA HIS A 91 -22.72 -15.48 9.40
C HIS A 91 -23.39 -16.39 8.37
N GLU A 92 -23.12 -17.70 8.43
CA GLU A 92 -23.67 -18.71 7.51
C GLU A 92 -23.42 -18.38 6.04
N LEU A 93 -22.19 -17.88 5.74
CA LEU A 93 -21.76 -17.48 4.41
C LEU A 93 -20.77 -18.47 3.82
N VAL A 94 -20.64 -18.43 2.49
CA VAL A 94 -19.66 -19.19 1.72
C VAL A 94 -18.91 -18.27 0.77
N GLY A 95 -17.67 -18.68 0.38
CA GLY A 95 -16.90 -17.95 -0.61
C GLY A 95 -15.90 -16.94 0.00
N HIS A 96 -15.47 -16.00 -0.83
CA HIS A 96 -14.40 -15.07 -0.48
C HIS A 96 -14.92 -13.85 0.27
N LEU A 97 -14.43 -13.65 1.49
CA LEU A 97 -14.68 -12.42 2.26
C LEU A 97 -13.90 -11.24 1.67
N PHE A 98 -12.63 -11.44 1.33
CA PHE A 98 -11.75 -10.39 0.81
C PHE A 98 -11.68 -10.38 -0.72
N GLN A 99 -11.53 -9.18 -1.30
CA GLN A 99 -11.32 -8.97 -2.73
C GLN A 99 -9.88 -9.34 -3.11
N GLY A 100 -9.62 -10.64 -3.30
CA GLY A 100 -8.28 -11.13 -3.62
C GLY A 100 -7.33 -11.09 -2.43
N ARG A 101 -6.03 -10.91 -2.73
CA ARG A 101 -4.97 -10.90 -1.70
C ARG A 101 -4.84 -9.51 -1.06
N TYR A 102 -4.26 -9.48 0.16
CA TYR A 102 -3.88 -8.22 0.80
C TYR A 102 -2.90 -7.42 -0.08
N LYS A 103 -2.92 -6.10 0.08
CA LYS A 103 -1.92 -5.18 -0.46
C LYS A 103 -0.92 -4.85 0.64
N ALA A 104 0.35 -4.77 0.28
CA ALA A 104 1.41 -4.31 1.18
C ALA A 104 2.26 -3.29 0.44
N VAL A 105 2.48 -2.14 1.05
CA VAL A 105 3.43 -1.12 0.65
C VAL A 105 4.62 -1.27 1.58
N LEU A 106 5.81 -1.47 1.03
CA LEU A 106 7.06 -1.44 1.77
C LEU A 106 7.42 0.01 2.09
N VAL A 107 7.80 0.29 3.31
CA VAL A 107 7.93 1.64 3.87
C VAL A 107 9.34 1.85 4.41
N ASP A 108 9.92 2.99 4.06
CA ASP A 108 11.12 3.51 4.72
C ASP A 108 10.75 3.91 6.17
N LYS A 109 11.22 3.10 7.11
CA LYS A 109 10.85 3.21 8.53
C LYS A 109 11.24 4.56 9.12
N ASP A 110 12.46 5.01 8.85
CA ASP A 110 13.01 6.21 9.46
C ASP A 110 12.30 7.47 8.97
N SER A 111 11.88 7.48 7.70
CA SER A 111 11.25 8.65 7.08
C SER A 111 9.74 8.72 7.29
N TYR A 112 9.03 7.56 7.30
CA TYR A 112 7.57 7.56 7.14
C TYR A 112 6.76 6.90 8.25
N LEU A 113 7.39 6.23 9.22
CA LEU A 113 6.64 5.46 10.22
C LEU A 113 5.62 6.31 10.98
N LEU A 114 6.04 7.46 11.54
CA LEU A 114 5.15 8.33 12.31
C LEU A 114 3.99 8.86 11.46
N GLU A 115 4.30 9.33 10.25
CA GLU A 115 3.31 9.84 9.32
C GLU A 115 2.28 8.78 8.94
N LEU A 116 2.73 7.52 8.74
CA LEU A 116 1.83 6.42 8.44
C LEU A 116 1.00 5.98 9.64
N CYS A 117 1.59 5.94 10.83
CA CYS A 117 0.81 5.67 12.05
C CYS A 117 -0.29 6.72 12.22
N ARG A 118 0.04 8.01 12.03
CA ARG A 118 -0.94 9.11 12.01
C ARG A 118 -1.99 8.92 10.93
N TYR A 119 -1.56 8.63 9.69
CA TYR A 119 -2.47 8.38 8.59
C TYR A 119 -3.45 7.26 8.90
N VAL A 120 -2.97 6.13 9.43
CA VAL A 120 -3.80 4.96 9.73
C VAL A 120 -4.89 5.28 10.75
N VAL A 121 -4.55 5.96 11.84
CA VAL A 121 -5.55 6.27 12.88
C VAL A 121 -6.51 7.40 12.49
N LEU A 122 -6.17 8.22 11.50
CA LEU A 122 -7.03 9.28 10.96
C LEU A 122 -7.94 8.80 9.81
N ASN A 123 -7.86 7.55 9.37
CA ASN A 123 -8.74 7.06 8.28
C ASN A 123 -10.24 7.24 8.56
N PRO A 124 -10.76 6.99 9.78
CA PRO A 124 -12.17 7.20 10.07
C PRO A 124 -12.60 8.67 9.96
N VAL A 125 -11.72 9.61 10.36
CA VAL A 125 -11.97 11.06 10.24
C VAL A 125 -12.00 11.46 8.76
N ARG A 126 -11.01 11.02 7.98
CA ARG A 126 -10.94 11.26 6.53
C ARG A 126 -12.11 10.64 5.75
N ALA A 127 -12.67 9.55 6.26
CA ALA A 127 -13.86 8.92 5.69
C ALA A 127 -15.18 9.56 6.17
N ASN A 128 -15.10 10.63 6.97
CA ASN A 128 -16.25 11.30 7.61
C ASN A 128 -17.15 10.35 8.42
N LEU A 129 -16.56 9.33 9.03
CA LEU A 129 -17.27 8.41 9.94
C LEU A 129 -17.33 8.98 11.34
N VAL A 130 -16.34 9.75 11.74
CA VAL A 130 -16.23 10.46 13.02
C VAL A 130 -15.55 11.80 12.82
N GLU A 131 -15.77 12.75 13.72
CA GLU A 131 -15.13 14.07 13.68
C GLU A 131 -13.70 14.04 14.23
N LEU A 132 -13.46 13.24 15.26
CA LEU A 132 -12.18 13.13 15.95
C LEU A 132 -11.74 11.67 16.06
N PRO A 133 -10.43 11.38 16.03
CA PRO A 133 -9.92 10.01 16.07
C PRO A 133 -10.26 9.25 17.35
N GLU A 134 -10.46 9.94 18.48
CA GLU A 134 -10.88 9.36 19.76
C GLU A 134 -12.30 8.79 19.73
N HIS A 135 -13.14 9.22 18.81
CA HIS A 135 -14.51 8.71 18.64
C HIS A 135 -14.56 7.37 17.89
N TRP A 136 -13.43 6.95 17.29
CA TRP A 136 -13.34 5.64 16.63
C TRP A 136 -12.60 4.63 17.50
N GLN A 137 -13.35 3.77 18.18
CA GLN A 137 -12.78 2.77 19.09
C GLN A 137 -11.98 1.65 18.40
N TRP A 138 -12.13 1.47 17.10
CA TRP A 138 -11.55 0.37 16.32
C TRP A 138 -10.23 0.74 15.65
N SER A 139 -9.47 1.62 16.28
CA SER A 139 -8.11 1.97 15.88
C SER A 139 -7.15 1.94 17.07
N SER A 140 -5.85 1.90 16.78
CA SER A 140 -4.79 2.02 17.78
C SER A 140 -4.64 3.41 18.38
N TYR A 141 -5.44 4.42 17.96
CA TYR A 141 -5.33 5.77 18.53
C TYR A 141 -5.56 5.80 20.03
N ARG A 142 -6.71 5.29 20.50
CA ARG A 142 -7.08 5.34 21.92
C ARG A 142 -6.08 4.65 22.84
N PRO A 143 -5.62 3.41 22.56
CA PRO A 143 -4.62 2.76 23.40
C PRO A 143 -3.26 3.46 23.36
N THR A 144 -2.83 4.02 22.22
CA THR A 144 -1.57 4.78 22.14
C THR A 144 -1.66 6.12 22.86
N ALA A 145 -2.82 6.78 22.83
CA ALA A 145 -3.11 8.03 23.54
C ALA A 145 -3.47 7.86 25.03
N GLU A 146 -3.39 6.61 25.58
CA GLU A 146 -3.79 6.24 26.97
C GLU A 146 -5.26 6.51 27.29
N MET A 147 -6.13 6.48 26.29
CA MET A 147 -7.59 6.62 26.48
C MET A 147 -8.28 5.26 26.67
N SER A 148 -7.56 4.16 26.49
CA SER A 148 -8.00 2.78 26.74
C SER A 148 -6.79 1.88 26.99
N LYS A 149 -7.04 0.68 27.54
CA LYS A 149 -5.98 -0.32 27.72
C LYS A 149 -5.40 -0.73 26.35
N ALA A 150 -4.06 -0.74 26.25
CA ALA A 150 -3.38 -1.23 25.05
C ALA A 150 -3.57 -2.75 24.92
N LEU A 151 -3.80 -3.20 23.68
CA LEU A 151 -3.79 -4.62 23.35
C LEU A 151 -2.34 -5.12 23.29
N GLU A 152 -2.10 -6.36 23.67
CA GLU A 152 -0.76 -6.97 23.65
C GLU A 152 -0.10 -6.98 22.26
N LEU A 153 -0.88 -6.89 21.21
CA LEU A 153 -0.37 -6.84 19.83
C LEU A 153 0.36 -5.53 19.50
N LEU A 154 0.11 -4.43 20.27
CA LEU A 154 0.61 -3.11 19.93
C LEU A 154 1.99 -2.83 20.54
N THR A 155 2.90 -2.32 19.73
CA THR A 155 4.23 -1.85 20.13
C THR A 155 4.17 -0.36 20.51
N VAL A 156 3.41 -0.04 21.57
CA VAL A 156 3.09 1.35 21.98
C VAL A 156 4.32 2.08 22.55
N ASP A 157 5.07 1.43 23.43
CA ASP A 157 6.16 2.09 24.15
C ASP A 157 7.27 2.56 23.20
N TRP A 158 7.61 1.77 22.19
CA TRP A 158 8.58 2.18 21.20
C TRP A 158 8.08 3.38 20.36
N LEU A 159 6.82 3.35 19.91
CA LEU A 159 6.24 4.48 19.14
C LEU A 159 6.23 5.76 19.97
N LEU A 160 5.86 5.67 21.25
CA LEU A 160 5.84 6.83 22.14
C LEU A 160 7.24 7.35 22.48
N SER A 161 8.26 6.49 22.51
CA SER A 161 9.65 6.92 22.76
C SER A 161 10.17 7.90 21.70
N LEU A 162 9.58 7.92 20.51
CA LEU A 162 9.90 8.89 19.45
C LEU A 162 9.39 10.31 19.78
N PHE A 163 8.49 10.44 20.75
CA PHE A 163 7.97 11.73 21.23
C PHE A 163 8.63 12.20 22.54
N GLY A 164 9.48 11.37 23.18
CA GLY A 164 10.21 11.72 24.39
C GLY A 164 10.30 10.58 25.39
N THR A 165 11.04 10.82 26.47
CA THR A 165 11.29 9.83 27.52
C THR A 165 10.22 9.82 28.61
N ASP A 166 9.56 10.94 28.85
CA ASP A 166 8.42 11.00 29.78
C ASP A 166 7.16 10.52 29.09
N LYS A 167 6.57 9.44 29.60
CA LYS A 167 5.44 8.77 28.98
C LYS A 167 4.21 9.68 28.84
N LYS A 168 3.89 10.49 29.84
CA LYS A 168 2.71 11.38 29.80
C LYS A 168 2.91 12.51 28.79
N MET A 169 4.09 13.10 28.77
CA MET A 169 4.43 14.11 27.76
C MET A 169 4.43 13.51 26.36
N ALA A 170 5.01 12.34 26.15
CA ALA A 170 5.02 11.64 24.88
C ALA A 170 3.59 11.35 24.36
N GLN A 171 2.69 10.93 25.24
CA GLN A 171 1.27 10.72 24.90
C GLN A 171 0.55 12.02 24.54
N GLN A 172 0.85 13.11 25.25
CA GLN A 172 0.30 14.42 24.88
C GLN A 172 0.81 14.86 23.50
N GLN A 173 2.11 14.78 23.25
CA GLN A 173 2.71 15.13 21.97
C GLN A 173 2.18 14.24 20.83
N TYR A 174 1.96 12.95 21.08
CA TYR A 174 1.31 12.05 20.14
C TYR A 174 -0.10 12.52 19.78
N ARG A 175 -0.93 12.90 20.76
CA ARG A 175 -2.28 13.43 20.51
C ARG A 175 -2.25 14.71 19.67
N GLU A 176 -1.34 15.64 20.01
CA GLU A 176 -1.15 16.90 19.25
C GLU A 176 -0.68 16.62 17.82
N PHE A 177 0.29 15.70 17.66
CA PHE A 177 0.78 15.27 16.36
C PHE A 177 -0.32 14.66 15.49
N VAL A 178 -1.16 13.79 16.05
CA VAL A 178 -2.27 13.18 15.30
C VAL A 178 -3.31 14.24 14.91
N ARG A 179 -3.72 15.11 15.84
CA ARG A 179 -4.69 16.18 15.58
C ARG A 179 -4.20 17.17 14.51
N ALA A 180 -2.92 17.53 14.53
CA ALA A 180 -2.31 18.39 13.50
C ALA A 180 -2.30 17.78 12.10
N GLY A 181 -2.64 16.49 11.98
CA GLY A 181 -2.73 15.77 10.70
C GLY A 181 -4.13 15.66 10.10
N ILE A 182 -5.19 16.17 10.78
CA ILE A 182 -6.59 16.01 10.32
C ILE A 182 -6.76 16.59 8.91
N ASP A 183 -6.27 17.80 8.66
CA ASP A 183 -6.41 18.51 7.38
C ASP A 183 -5.24 18.27 6.40
N LYS A 184 -4.24 17.46 6.80
CA LYS A 184 -3.09 17.17 5.95
C LYS A 184 -3.41 16.14 4.89
N LYS A 185 -2.79 16.28 3.72
CA LYS A 185 -2.87 15.27 2.65
C LYS A 185 -2.29 13.93 3.11
N PRO A 186 -2.78 12.81 2.56
CA PRO A 186 -2.18 11.50 2.78
C PRO A 186 -0.72 11.45 2.30
N PRO A 187 0.16 10.63 2.90
CA PRO A 187 1.59 10.55 2.55
C PRO A 187 1.87 9.75 1.27
N TRP A 188 0.89 9.67 0.36
CA TRP A 188 0.99 8.83 -0.84
C TRP A 188 1.53 9.56 -2.08
N ASP A 189 1.78 10.87 -2.00
CA ASP A 189 2.31 11.65 -3.12
C ASP A 189 3.74 11.19 -3.53
N GLU A 190 4.47 10.57 -2.60
CA GLU A 190 5.81 10.00 -2.79
C GLU A 190 5.78 8.47 -2.94
N LEU A 191 4.61 7.87 -3.15
CA LEU A 191 4.45 6.44 -3.34
C LEU A 191 4.89 6.05 -4.75
N GLU A 192 6.03 5.38 -4.86
CA GLU A 192 6.49 4.82 -6.13
C GLU A 192 5.86 3.46 -6.42
N GLU A 193 5.31 3.32 -7.61
CA GLU A 193 4.74 2.10 -8.20
C GLU A 193 3.74 1.36 -7.30
N GLN A 194 3.10 2.07 -6.35
CA GLN A 194 2.15 1.51 -5.38
C GLN A 194 2.74 0.41 -4.46
N VAL A 195 4.06 0.30 -4.38
CA VAL A 195 4.77 -0.76 -3.62
C VAL A 195 5.79 -0.22 -2.63
N LEU A 196 6.44 0.93 -2.94
CA LEU A 196 7.49 1.53 -2.14
C LEU A 196 7.10 2.94 -1.70
N LEU A 197 7.24 3.23 -0.41
CA LEU A 197 7.13 4.57 0.16
C LEU A 197 8.42 4.86 0.92
N GLY A 198 9.24 5.77 0.39
CA GLY A 198 10.55 6.04 0.98
C GLY A 198 11.32 7.12 0.25
N SER A 199 12.47 7.45 0.84
CA SER A 199 13.46 8.33 0.22
C SER A 199 13.99 7.74 -1.11
N LYS A 200 14.61 8.58 -1.93
CA LYS A 200 15.21 8.12 -3.19
C LYS A 200 16.24 7.01 -2.97
N ASP A 201 17.04 7.12 -1.90
CA ASP A 201 18.05 6.13 -1.55
C ASP A 201 17.42 4.79 -1.16
N PHE A 202 16.32 4.83 -0.40
CA PHE A 202 15.55 3.64 -0.06
C PHE A 202 14.98 2.95 -1.29
N VAL A 203 14.40 3.72 -2.22
CA VAL A 203 13.87 3.18 -3.48
C VAL A 203 14.98 2.55 -4.32
N GLU A 204 16.16 3.20 -4.39
CA GLU A 204 17.32 2.70 -5.16
C GLU A 204 17.80 1.32 -4.67
N GLN A 205 17.80 1.07 -3.34
CA GLN A 205 18.17 -0.24 -2.77
C GLN A 205 17.34 -1.41 -3.32
N PHE A 206 16.09 -1.15 -3.71
CA PHE A 206 15.18 -2.19 -4.21
C PHE A 206 15.03 -2.21 -5.73
N LYS A 207 15.69 -1.28 -6.47
CA LYS A 207 15.61 -1.21 -7.94
C LYS A 207 16.03 -2.51 -8.62
N ASP A 208 17.10 -3.13 -8.17
CA ASP A 208 17.59 -4.36 -8.78
C ASP A 208 16.66 -5.54 -8.52
N MET A 209 16.12 -5.65 -7.31
CA MET A 209 15.08 -6.65 -6.99
C MET A 209 13.80 -6.43 -7.82
N LEU A 210 13.49 -5.18 -8.16
CA LEU A 210 12.36 -4.85 -9.03
C LEU A 210 12.66 -5.21 -10.49
N LYS A 211 13.89 -4.95 -11.00
CA LYS A 211 14.32 -5.30 -12.35
C LYS A 211 14.31 -6.81 -12.63
N GLU A 212 14.80 -7.62 -11.70
CA GLU A 212 14.79 -9.08 -11.83
C GLU A 212 13.39 -9.65 -12.07
N LYS A 213 12.35 -8.92 -11.63
CA LYS A 213 10.94 -9.33 -11.73
C LYS A 213 10.20 -8.78 -12.95
N GLU A 214 10.84 -7.98 -13.80
CA GLU A 214 10.24 -7.47 -15.04
C GLU A 214 9.79 -8.58 -16.01
N ASN A 215 10.46 -9.73 -15.98
CA ASN A 215 10.16 -10.88 -16.82
C ASN A 215 8.98 -11.74 -16.36
N PHE A 216 8.44 -11.52 -15.15
CA PHE A 216 7.33 -12.33 -14.63
C PHE A 216 5.98 -11.78 -15.09
N LYS A 217 5.37 -12.40 -16.09
CA LYS A 217 4.02 -12.05 -16.61
C LYS A 217 2.91 -12.10 -15.55
N GLU A 218 3.12 -12.78 -14.43
CA GLU A 218 2.17 -12.87 -13.31
C GLU A 218 2.14 -11.62 -12.42
N ILE A 219 3.12 -10.71 -12.53
CA ILE A 219 3.17 -9.46 -11.77
C ILE A 219 2.36 -8.38 -12.51
N PRO A 220 1.59 -7.54 -11.82
CA PRO A 220 0.89 -6.42 -12.45
C PRO A 220 1.83 -5.56 -13.27
N ARG A 221 1.36 -5.11 -14.44
CA ARG A 221 2.19 -4.39 -15.41
C ARG A 221 2.91 -3.17 -14.79
N HIS A 222 2.19 -2.36 -14.02
CA HIS A 222 2.75 -1.18 -13.34
C HIS A 222 3.86 -1.54 -12.33
N GLN A 223 3.82 -2.73 -11.72
CA GLN A 223 4.86 -3.20 -10.79
C GLN A 223 6.05 -3.88 -11.50
N ARG A 224 5.83 -4.42 -12.70
CA ARG A 224 6.94 -4.95 -13.52
C ARG A 224 7.86 -3.86 -14.04
N TYR A 225 7.32 -2.67 -14.25
CA TYR A 225 8.01 -1.52 -14.81
C TYR A 225 8.23 -0.41 -13.77
N ALA A 226 8.45 -0.79 -12.52
CA ALA A 226 8.63 0.12 -11.39
C ALA A 226 9.79 1.13 -11.61
N ASN A 227 10.81 0.74 -12.35
CA ASN A 227 11.99 1.58 -12.67
C ASN A 227 11.93 2.24 -14.03
N ARG A 228 10.76 2.32 -14.68
CA ARG A 228 10.64 2.95 -15.98
C ARG A 228 10.90 4.46 -15.88
N PRO A 229 11.54 5.06 -16.89
CA PRO A 229 11.67 6.51 -16.97
C PRO A 229 10.30 7.17 -16.96
N GLY A 230 10.21 8.36 -16.37
CA GLY A 230 8.98 9.15 -16.41
C GLY A 230 8.50 9.35 -17.85
N ILE A 231 7.17 9.37 -18.08
CA ILE A 231 6.64 9.54 -19.44
C ILE A 231 7.17 10.81 -20.11
N LYS A 232 7.41 11.88 -19.34
CA LYS A 232 8.00 13.13 -19.80
C LYS A 232 9.44 12.93 -20.31
N GLU A 233 10.22 12.06 -19.68
CA GLU A 233 11.60 11.77 -20.05
C GLU A 233 11.67 10.94 -21.35
N ILE A 234 10.68 10.09 -21.60
CA ILE A 234 10.59 9.33 -22.84
C ILE A 234 10.29 10.24 -24.03
N PHE A 235 9.43 11.24 -23.83
CA PHE A 235 8.98 12.17 -24.89
C PHE A 235 9.69 13.52 -24.86
N VAL A 236 10.95 13.58 -24.39
CA VAL A 236 11.75 14.79 -24.48
C VAL A 236 11.87 15.22 -25.95
N ASP A 237 11.53 16.47 -26.22
CA ASP A 237 11.69 17.09 -27.54
C ASP A 237 13.11 17.64 -27.65
N ASP A 238 13.89 17.00 -28.49
CA ASP A 238 15.27 17.41 -28.83
C ASP A 238 15.32 18.45 -29.99
N GLY A 239 14.18 19.10 -30.29
CA GLY A 239 14.06 20.06 -31.38
C GLY A 239 13.79 19.41 -32.75
N ASN A 240 13.70 18.09 -32.85
CA ASN A 240 13.49 17.35 -34.09
C ASN A 240 12.39 16.27 -33.95
N PHE A 241 11.25 16.64 -33.32
CA PHE A 241 10.19 15.73 -32.98
C PHE A 241 9.26 15.40 -34.18
N THR A 242 9.77 14.60 -35.09
CA THR A 242 8.99 14.16 -36.26
C THR A 242 7.89 13.17 -35.89
N LYS A 243 6.92 13.01 -36.78
CA LYS A 243 5.85 12.01 -36.62
C LYS A 243 6.40 10.58 -36.49
N ALA A 244 7.50 10.27 -37.17
CA ALA A 244 8.16 8.97 -37.06
C ALA A 244 8.76 8.75 -35.71
N LYS A 245 9.59 9.68 -35.20
CA LYS A 245 10.15 9.63 -33.83
C LYS A 245 9.08 9.56 -32.74
N ARG A 246 8.00 10.31 -32.90
CA ARG A 246 6.86 10.21 -31.96
C ARG A 246 6.27 8.79 -31.94
N ASN A 247 6.09 8.18 -33.09
CA ASN A 247 5.53 6.85 -33.19
C ASN A 247 6.47 5.79 -32.57
N GLU A 248 7.77 5.90 -32.76
CA GLU A 248 8.78 5.05 -32.11
C GLU A 248 8.71 5.20 -30.58
N LYS A 249 8.68 6.44 -30.08
CA LYS A 249 8.55 6.71 -28.63
C LYS A 249 7.22 6.20 -28.06
N ILE A 250 6.12 6.25 -28.80
CA ILE A 250 4.85 5.62 -28.44
C ILE A 250 5.03 4.10 -28.29
N TYR A 251 5.68 3.46 -29.24
CA TYR A 251 5.97 2.04 -29.21
C TYR A 251 6.88 1.67 -28.05
N GLU A 252 7.97 2.41 -27.87
CA GLU A 252 8.92 2.24 -26.76
C GLU A 252 8.23 2.40 -25.40
N ALA A 253 7.45 3.46 -25.20
CA ALA A 253 6.71 3.71 -23.97
C ALA A 253 5.76 2.54 -23.64
N HIS A 254 5.09 1.98 -24.64
CA HIS A 254 4.13 0.89 -24.42
C HIS A 254 4.81 -0.47 -24.27
N ILE A 255 5.73 -0.84 -25.15
CA ILE A 255 6.32 -2.19 -25.20
C ILE A 255 7.48 -2.32 -24.20
N LYS A 256 8.41 -1.35 -24.21
CA LYS A 256 9.62 -1.42 -23.39
C LYS A 256 9.37 -0.95 -21.95
N TYR A 257 8.63 0.15 -21.77
CA TYR A 257 8.42 0.76 -20.46
C TYR A 257 7.03 0.50 -19.87
N GLY A 258 6.19 -0.29 -20.53
CA GLY A 258 4.93 -0.77 -19.95
C GLY A 258 3.85 0.28 -19.70
N TYR A 259 3.94 1.48 -20.29
CA TYR A 259 2.86 2.45 -20.21
C TYR A 259 1.59 1.93 -20.90
N THR A 260 0.44 2.15 -20.31
CA THR A 260 -0.83 1.80 -20.97
C THR A 260 -1.05 2.69 -22.19
N LEU A 261 -1.77 2.19 -23.19
CA LEU A 261 -2.13 3.00 -24.35
C LEU A 261 -2.89 4.27 -23.96
N LYS A 262 -3.64 4.22 -22.85
CA LYS A 262 -4.36 5.37 -22.31
C LYS A 262 -3.42 6.39 -21.70
N GLU A 263 -2.47 6.00 -20.84
CA GLU A 263 -1.47 6.90 -20.27
C GLU A 263 -0.69 7.65 -21.34
N VAL A 264 -0.27 6.93 -22.40
CA VAL A 264 0.43 7.54 -23.54
C VAL A 264 -0.48 8.48 -24.34
N ALA A 265 -1.74 8.12 -24.54
CA ALA A 265 -2.73 8.94 -25.23
C ALA A 265 -3.03 10.22 -24.46
N ASP A 266 -3.28 10.12 -23.16
CA ASP A 266 -3.56 11.25 -22.27
C ASP A 266 -2.38 12.23 -22.26
N TYR A 267 -1.14 11.71 -22.17
CA TYR A 267 0.07 12.53 -22.17
C TYR A 267 0.27 13.31 -23.48
N LEU A 268 0.03 12.65 -24.63
CA LEU A 268 0.20 13.24 -25.96
C LEU A 268 -0.98 14.06 -26.47
N GLY A 269 -2.09 14.13 -25.71
CA GLY A 269 -3.32 14.76 -26.16
C GLY A 269 -3.95 14.04 -27.37
N LEU A 270 -3.73 12.73 -27.50
CA LEU A 270 -4.23 11.92 -28.61
C LEU A 270 -5.39 11.02 -28.20
N HIS A 271 -6.24 10.67 -29.15
CA HIS A 271 -7.24 9.65 -28.87
C HIS A 271 -6.58 8.26 -28.72
N TYR A 272 -7.02 7.47 -27.76
CA TYR A 272 -6.56 6.11 -27.49
C TYR A 272 -6.41 5.22 -28.74
N ALA A 273 -7.40 5.28 -29.65
CA ALA A 273 -7.37 4.49 -30.87
C ALA A 273 -6.20 4.86 -31.82
N THR A 274 -5.72 6.11 -31.77
CA THR A 274 -4.56 6.57 -32.56
C THR A 274 -3.28 5.91 -32.04
N VAL A 275 -3.10 5.92 -30.73
CA VAL A 275 -1.94 5.28 -30.07
C VAL A 275 -1.95 3.76 -30.31
N SER A 276 -3.11 3.12 -30.17
CA SER A 276 -3.29 1.70 -30.45
C SER A 276 -2.91 1.31 -31.90
N LYS A 277 -3.32 2.11 -32.89
CA LYS A 277 -2.98 1.88 -34.32
C LYS A 277 -1.47 2.01 -34.55
N VAL A 278 -0.81 2.97 -33.91
CA VAL A 278 0.66 3.15 -34.03
C VAL A 278 1.39 1.92 -33.48
N VAL A 279 1.04 1.49 -32.28
CA VAL A 279 1.68 0.30 -31.66
C VAL A 279 1.45 -0.94 -32.50
N ARG A 280 0.22 -1.17 -32.96
CA ARG A 280 -0.12 -2.33 -33.79
C ARG A 280 0.69 -2.33 -35.11
N ARG A 281 0.76 -1.18 -35.79
CA ARG A 281 1.52 -1.07 -37.05
C ARG A 281 2.99 -1.41 -36.88
N LEU A 282 3.64 -0.91 -35.80
CA LEU A 282 5.06 -1.18 -35.54
C LEU A 282 5.29 -2.61 -35.04
N LEU A 283 4.31 -3.27 -34.44
CA LEU A 283 4.37 -4.70 -34.13
C LEU A 283 4.31 -5.59 -35.39
N GLU A 284 3.52 -5.17 -36.39
CA GLU A 284 3.33 -5.92 -37.64
C GLU A 284 4.48 -5.70 -38.64
N SER A 285 5.12 -4.51 -38.65
CA SER A 285 6.21 -4.15 -39.59
C SER A 285 7.63 -4.44 -39.07
N GLY A 286 7.79 -4.78 -37.78
CA GLY A 286 9.11 -4.78 -37.14
C GLY A 286 9.71 -3.36 -37.03
N PRO A 287 10.69 -3.10 -36.16
CA PRO A 287 11.44 -1.85 -36.24
C PRO A 287 12.17 -1.81 -37.57
N ASP A 288 12.03 -0.70 -38.30
CA ASP A 288 12.76 -0.47 -39.53
C ASP A 288 14.28 -0.71 -39.29
N PRO A 289 14.95 -1.58 -40.05
CA PRO A 289 16.41 -1.71 -39.94
C PRO A 289 17.04 -0.40 -40.36
N GLN A 290 17.81 0.21 -39.46
CA GLN A 290 18.74 1.28 -39.80
C GLN A 290 19.93 0.75 -40.57
#